data_d15cda2c3add3fe33b5352f4853a7c65
#
_entry.id   d15cda2c3add3fe33b5352f4853a7c65
#
_cell.length_a   1.000
_cell.length_b   1.000
_cell.length_c   1.000
_cell.angle_alpha   90.00
_cell.angle_beta   90.00
_cell.angle_gamma   90.00
#
_symmetry.space_group_name_H-M   'P 1'
#
loop_
_entity.id
_entity.type
_entity.pdbx_description
1 polymer ?
#
loop_
_entity_poly.entity_id
_entity_poly.type
_entity_poly.pdbx_seq_one_letter_code
_entity_poly.pdbx_strand_id
1 'polypeptide(L)'
;MAINTKSPESVPELELPGRHAPQPPSGKRKKRGLIWVLFLLIIVGVAGYAVYRASLPASQRGPAPGAGGGGFGGGRGGGRGAQLGPVPVVVQKVGRSSIPVYLNGLGNVTAFYTVTIKSRVDGQIMKVDFNEGDFVKEGQILIEIDPRPYQVMLEQGQATLAHDQALLDNAKVDLERYKMLLATDAIPKQQLDTQAALVAQYTATIKQDEANIDNARLQLTYAKVTAPISGVLGLRLVDPGNIVHASDANGMIVITQLQPIAVLFTIPEDSLPQVTQKLRAGAHLPADAWNRDNSKKLASGTLITLDNQIDNTTGTSKLKAVFDNNDNALFPQQFVNIRLLVDTLTNQLVVPNVAVQNGQQGTFVYVVDDDSKVHLKTVKVGTTTETSSDILSGLSDEDRVVVDGTDRLIEGATVRVRKAGELENPPGFDPTAGGRGGRGGKKGEGKGQKGDFKKGQGGGATQ
;
A
#
# COMPACT_ATOMS: atom_id res chain seq x y z
N MET A 1 -37.76 63.45 46.22
CA MET A 1 -36.57 62.83 46.83
C MET A 1 -35.72 62.25 45.72
N ALA A 2 -34.63 62.96 45.38
CA ALA A 2 -33.82 62.73 44.20
C ALA A 2 -32.85 61.58 44.47
N ILE A 3 -32.81 60.56 43.58
CA ILE A 3 -31.86 59.48 43.59
C ILE A 3 -30.69 59.88 42.69
N ASN A 4 -29.57 60.04 43.37
CA ASN A 4 -28.26 60.44 42.80
C ASN A 4 -27.60 59.21 42.14
N THR A 5 -27.54 59.15 40.79
CA THR A 5 -26.83 58.15 40.04
C THR A 5 -25.37 58.63 39.78
N LYS A 6 -24.47 58.06 40.57
CA LYS A 6 -23.02 58.20 40.40
C LYS A 6 -22.54 57.30 39.27
N SER A 7 -21.94 57.88 38.24
CA SER A 7 -21.28 57.16 37.13
C SER A 7 -20.07 56.38 37.63
N PRO A 8 -19.79 55.18 37.12
CA PRO A 8 -18.57 54.45 37.49
C PRO A 8 -17.34 55.04 36.81
N GLU A 9 -16.32 55.13 37.62
CA GLU A 9 -14.96 55.55 37.38
C GLU A 9 -14.27 54.73 36.28
N SER A 10 -13.58 55.43 35.39
CA SER A 10 -12.80 54.88 34.29
C SER A 10 -11.63 54.00 34.81
N VAL A 11 -11.62 52.74 34.35
CA VAL A 11 -10.52 51.79 34.55
C VAL A 11 -9.35 52.20 33.65
N PRO A 12 -8.09 52.22 34.10
CA PRO A 12 -6.95 52.55 33.24
C PRO A 12 -6.69 51.43 32.22
N GLU A 13 -6.58 51.84 30.99
CA GLU A 13 -6.22 51.03 29.82
C GLU A 13 -4.80 50.52 29.98
N LEU A 14 -4.62 49.18 30.15
CA LEU A 14 -3.35 48.51 30.15
C LEU A 14 -2.85 48.45 28.68
N GLU A 15 -1.86 49.25 28.35
CA GLU A 15 -1.10 49.16 27.11
C GLU A 15 -0.47 47.78 26.97
N LEU A 16 -0.98 46.98 26.03
CA LEU A 16 -0.35 45.73 25.60
C LEU A 16 0.88 46.06 24.72
N PRO A 17 2.05 45.46 24.95
CA PRO A 17 3.23 45.65 24.11
C PRO A 17 2.97 45.16 22.69
N GLY A 18 3.30 46.03 21.71
CA GLY A 18 3.08 45.86 20.29
C GLY A 18 3.53 44.50 19.74
N ARG A 19 2.61 43.77 19.13
CA ARG A 19 2.92 42.65 18.25
C ARG A 19 3.63 43.19 17.00
N HIS A 20 4.95 43.03 16.96
CA HIS A 20 5.68 43.13 15.69
C HIS A 20 5.19 42.01 14.74
N ALA A 21 4.45 42.39 13.73
CA ALA A 21 4.19 41.51 12.60
C ALA A 21 5.53 41.19 11.91
N PRO A 22 5.83 39.93 11.60
CA PRO A 22 7.04 39.58 10.85
C PRO A 22 6.94 40.16 9.44
N GLN A 23 7.89 41.01 9.06
CA GLN A 23 8.05 41.48 7.70
C GLN A 23 8.42 40.29 6.79
N PRO A 24 7.82 40.16 5.59
CA PRO A 24 8.20 39.10 4.66
C PRO A 24 9.64 39.34 4.17
N PRO A 25 10.46 38.30 4.02
CA PRO A 25 11.83 38.42 3.55
C PRO A 25 11.84 38.99 2.13
N SER A 26 12.63 40.03 1.92
CA SER A 26 12.91 40.62 0.61
C SER A 26 13.65 39.62 -0.28
N GLY A 27 12.91 38.75 -0.96
CA GLY A 27 13.44 37.82 -1.94
C GLY A 27 13.98 38.55 -3.16
N LYS A 28 15.30 38.54 -3.35
CA LYS A 28 15.97 38.94 -4.61
C LYS A 28 15.33 38.15 -5.76
N ARG A 29 14.53 38.83 -6.59
CA ARG A 29 13.99 38.32 -7.85
C ARG A 29 15.16 37.96 -8.77
N LYS A 30 15.59 36.72 -8.74
CA LYS A 30 16.52 36.12 -9.70
C LYS A 30 15.86 36.09 -11.06
N LYS A 31 16.64 36.53 -12.07
CA LYS A 31 16.44 36.66 -13.52
C LYS A 31 15.82 35.43 -14.22
N ARG A 32 14.73 34.87 -13.68
CA ARG A 32 14.00 33.77 -14.31
C ARG A 32 13.17 34.20 -15.52
N GLY A 33 12.79 35.48 -15.61
CA GLY A 33 12.07 36.02 -16.77
C GLY A 33 12.89 36.03 -18.06
N LEU A 34 14.21 36.27 -17.98
CA LEU A 34 15.07 36.31 -19.17
C LEU A 34 15.23 34.93 -19.84
N ILE A 35 15.25 33.88 -19.06
CA ILE A 35 15.35 32.49 -19.56
C ILE A 35 14.06 32.10 -20.29
N TRP A 36 12.90 32.49 -19.81
CA TRP A 36 11.63 32.22 -20.47
C TRP A 36 11.46 32.97 -21.80
N VAL A 37 11.96 34.21 -21.88
CA VAL A 37 11.95 34.98 -23.13
C VAL A 37 12.90 34.38 -24.17
N LEU A 38 14.06 33.86 -23.75
CA LEU A 38 15.00 33.15 -24.63
C LEU A 38 14.42 31.83 -25.15
N PHE A 39 13.71 31.10 -24.29
CA PHE A 39 13.04 29.87 -24.67
C PHE A 39 11.90 30.10 -25.68
N LEU A 40 11.14 31.18 -25.51
CA LEU A 40 10.06 31.57 -26.42
C LEU A 40 10.60 32.00 -27.79
N LEU A 41 11.75 32.71 -27.84
CA LEU A 41 12.42 33.09 -29.07
C LEU A 41 12.96 31.86 -29.85
N ILE A 42 13.47 30.86 -29.15
CA ILE A 42 13.92 29.60 -29.77
C ILE A 42 12.73 28.81 -30.35
N ILE A 43 11.59 28.74 -29.64
CA ILE A 43 10.38 28.07 -30.16
C ILE A 43 9.85 28.76 -31.40
N VAL A 44 9.80 30.12 -31.41
CA VAL A 44 9.36 30.91 -32.58
C VAL A 44 10.33 30.73 -33.74
N GLY A 45 11.65 30.68 -33.47
CA GLY A 45 12.67 30.39 -34.49
C GLY A 45 12.55 29.04 -35.15
N VAL A 46 12.30 27.98 -34.33
CA VAL A 46 12.11 26.60 -34.83
C VAL A 46 10.81 26.48 -35.62
N ALA A 47 9.72 27.10 -35.14
CA ALA A 47 8.45 27.12 -35.85
C ALA A 47 8.55 27.90 -37.19
N GLY A 48 9.23 29.04 -37.18
CA GLY A 48 9.51 29.80 -38.43
C GLY A 48 10.34 29.02 -39.42
N TYR A 49 11.38 28.30 -38.96
CA TYR A 49 12.19 27.46 -39.82
C TYR A 49 11.42 26.25 -40.39
N ALA A 50 10.51 25.66 -39.58
CA ALA A 50 9.66 24.55 -40.05
C ALA A 50 8.68 25.02 -41.14
N VAL A 51 8.06 26.20 -40.98
CA VAL A 51 7.16 26.79 -41.98
C VAL A 51 7.94 27.21 -43.24
N TYR A 52 9.14 27.79 -43.10
CA TYR A 52 10.02 28.11 -44.25
C TYR A 52 10.41 26.87 -45.03
N ARG A 53 10.71 25.76 -44.32
CA ARG A 53 11.08 24.49 -44.99
C ARG A 53 9.90 23.80 -45.66
N ALA A 54 8.67 24.00 -45.15
CA ALA A 54 7.43 23.47 -45.75
C ALA A 54 6.97 24.27 -46.97
N SER A 55 7.38 25.56 -47.11
CA SER A 55 7.00 26.46 -48.23
C SER A 55 7.91 26.34 -49.43
N LEU A 56 9.02 25.57 -49.38
CA LEU A 56 9.91 25.38 -50.54
C LEU A 56 9.27 24.39 -51.53
N PRO A 57 9.16 24.77 -52.81
CA PRO A 57 8.62 23.88 -53.87
C PRO A 57 9.48 22.65 -54.04
N ALA A 58 8.84 21.49 -54.33
CA ALA A 58 9.43 20.14 -54.38
C ALA A 58 10.59 19.94 -55.40
N SER A 59 10.91 20.96 -56.20
CA SER A 59 11.96 20.92 -57.24
C SER A 59 13.38 21.20 -56.71
N GLN A 60 13.59 21.55 -55.44
CA GLN A 60 14.93 21.83 -54.89
C GLN A 60 15.41 20.83 -53.83
N ARG A 61 14.82 19.66 -53.74
CA ARG A 61 15.37 18.60 -52.91
C ARG A 61 16.35 17.81 -53.75
N GLY A 62 17.62 18.08 -53.63
CA GLY A 62 18.70 17.37 -54.29
C GLY A 62 18.73 15.87 -54.00
N PRO A 63 19.16 15.04 -54.95
CA PRO A 63 19.15 13.59 -54.80
C PRO A 63 20.30 13.11 -53.91
N ALA A 64 20.01 12.07 -53.12
CA ALA A 64 21.03 11.36 -52.38
C ALA A 64 21.95 10.59 -53.34
N PRO A 65 23.26 10.52 -53.10
CA PRO A 65 24.20 9.85 -54.01
C PRO A 65 24.22 8.33 -53.75
N GLY A 66 24.19 7.56 -54.80
CA GLY A 66 24.86 6.28 -54.91
C GLY A 66 24.01 5.07 -55.13
N ALA A 67 23.90 4.61 -56.38
CA ALA A 67 24.43 3.30 -56.79
C ALA A 67 24.06 3.09 -58.26
N GLY A 68 25.10 2.83 -59.02
CA GLY A 68 25.07 2.68 -60.45
C GLY A 68 24.51 1.35 -60.92
N GLY A 69 24.01 1.41 -62.13
CA GLY A 69 24.39 0.67 -63.28
C GLY A 69 23.88 -0.76 -63.46
N GLY A 70 23.19 -0.97 -64.55
CA GLY A 70 23.06 -2.29 -65.16
C GLY A 70 21.68 -2.55 -65.76
N GLY A 71 21.55 -2.18 -67.03
CA GLY A 71 20.35 -2.47 -67.81
C GLY A 71 20.34 -3.90 -68.33
N PHE A 72 19.27 -4.18 -68.97
CA PHE A 72 18.95 -5.18 -69.98
C PHE A 72 17.78 -6.13 -69.62
N GLY A 73 16.84 -6.15 -70.51
CA GLY A 73 16.19 -7.35 -70.97
C GLY A 73 14.72 -7.46 -70.67
N GLY A 74 13.90 -7.11 -71.65
CA GLY A 74 12.48 -7.36 -71.66
C GLY A 74 12.14 -8.84 -71.54
N GLY A 75 11.03 -9.09 -70.88
CA GLY A 75 10.40 -10.40 -70.76
C GLY A 75 8.93 -10.28 -70.47
N ARG A 76 8.12 -10.25 -71.45
CA ARG A 76 6.69 -10.53 -71.36
C ARG A 76 6.50 -11.90 -70.70
N GLY A 77 5.85 -11.96 -69.59
CA GLY A 77 5.53 -13.20 -68.90
C GLY A 77 4.31 -13.03 -68.04
N GLY A 78 3.22 -13.62 -68.53
CA GLY A 78 1.88 -13.67 -67.99
C GLY A 78 1.70 -13.74 -66.47
N GLY A 79 0.68 -13.06 -65.99
CA GLY A 79 0.14 -13.19 -64.66
C GLY A 79 -0.21 -14.64 -64.33
N ARG A 80 0.71 -15.30 -63.59
CA ARG A 80 0.32 -16.41 -62.75
C ARG A 80 0.10 -15.82 -61.37
N GLY A 81 -1.22 -15.71 -61.02
CA GLY A 81 -1.60 -15.56 -59.60
C GLY A 81 -0.76 -16.60 -58.81
N ALA A 82 0.18 -16.14 -58.04
CA ALA A 82 0.83 -16.98 -57.07
C ALA A 82 -0.26 -17.54 -56.18
N GLN A 83 -0.69 -18.77 -56.42
CA GLN A 83 -1.41 -19.57 -55.48
C GLN A 83 -0.48 -19.74 -54.29
N LEU A 84 -0.62 -18.80 -53.33
CA LEU A 84 0.00 -18.94 -52.02
C LEU A 84 -0.51 -20.27 -51.47
N GLY A 85 0.38 -21.22 -51.28
CA GLY A 85 0.04 -22.51 -50.71
C GLY A 85 -0.68 -22.30 -49.36
N PRO A 86 -1.36 -23.31 -48.83
CA PRO A 86 -2.14 -23.19 -47.63
C PRO A 86 -1.26 -22.61 -46.51
N VAL A 87 -1.71 -21.49 -45.92
CA VAL A 87 -0.99 -20.77 -44.86
C VAL A 87 -0.96 -21.64 -43.60
N PRO A 88 0.24 -21.96 -43.05
CA PRO A 88 0.32 -22.75 -41.85
C PRO A 88 -0.14 -21.92 -40.64
N VAL A 89 -1.13 -22.43 -39.88
CA VAL A 89 -1.69 -21.78 -38.69
C VAL A 89 -1.78 -22.74 -37.54
N VAL A 90 -1.69 -22.21 -36.32
CA VAL A 90 -2.03 -22.93 -35.08
C VAL A 90 -3.42 -22.50 -34.68
N VAL A 91 -4.29 -23.49 -34.44
CA VAL A 91 -5.64 -23.23 -33.98
C VAL A 91 -5.87 -23.75 -32.58
N GLN A 92 -6.73 -23.07 -31.83
CA GLN A 92 -7.19 -23.50 -30.52
C GLN A 92 -8.73 -23.50 -30.52
N LYS A 93 -9.31 -24.55 -29.96
CA LYS A 93 -10.77 -24.61 -29.77
C LYS A 93 -11.16 -23.59 -28.69
N VAL A 94 -12.21 -22.85 -28.95
CA VAL A 94 -12.82 -21.98 -27.95
C VAL A 94 -13.31 -22.83 -26.77
N GLY A 95 -13.06 -22.40 -25.58
CA GLY A 95 -13.41 -23.13 -24.37
C GLY A 95 -14.20 -22.26 -23.40
N ARG A 96 -14.88 -22.91 -22.47
CA ARG A 96 -15.50 -22.21 -21.35
C ARG A 96 -14.62 -22.32 -20.12
N SER A 97 -14.42 -21.17 -19.48
CA SER A 97 -13.61 -21.09 -18.26
C SER A 97 -14.17 -20.04 -17.32
N SER A 98 -13.66 -20.04 -16.10
CA SER A 98 -13.94 -18.98 -15.12
C SER A 98 -12.89 -17.89 -15.26
N ILE A 99 -13.34 -16.64 -15.35
CA ILE A 99 -12.46 -15.47 -15.46
C ILE A 99 -12.56 -14.65 -14.17
N PRO A 100 -11.44 -14.51 -13.43
CA PRO A 100 -11.40 -13.63 -12.29
C PRO A 100 -11.38 -12.16 -12.73
N VAL A 101 -12.20 -11.33 -12.09
CA VAL A 101 -12.26 -9.88 -12.32
C VAL A 101 -11.49 -9.19 -11.23
N TYR A 102 -10.35 -8.63 -11.59
CA TYR A 102 -9.49 -7.90 -10.66
C TYR A 102 -9.63 -6.39 -10.84
N LEU A 103 -9.70 -5.68 -9.72
CA LEU A 103 -9.43 -4.25 -9.66
C LEU A 103 -8.00 -4.05 -9.17
N ASN A 104 -7.23 -3.30 -9.95
CA ASN A 104 -5.86 -2.96 -9.62
C ASN A 104 -5.82 -1.58 -8.96
N GLY A 105 -5.09 -1.46 -7.86
CA GLY A 105 -4.89 -0.20 -7.15
C GLY A 105 -3.47 -0.09 -6.64
N LEU A 106 -2.94 1.14 -6.63
CA LEU A 106 -1.69 1.43 -5.94
C LEU A 106 -1.96 1.59 -4.46
N GLY A 107 -1.24 0.84 -3.63
CA GLY A 107 -1.38 0.84 -2.19
C GLY A 107 -0.13 1.33 -1.47
N ASN A 108 -0.35 1.89 -0.29
CA ASN A 108 0.69 2.17 0.69
C ASN A 108 0.45 1.29 1.92
N VAL A 109 1.48 0.54 2.30
CA VAL A 109 1.45 -0.30 3.49
C VAL A 109 1.45 0.59 4.73
N THR A 110 0.53 0.33 5.64
CA THR A 110 0.43 1.04 6.92
C THR A 110 0.39 0.05 8.07
N ALA A 111 0.93 0.40 9.21
CA ALA A 111 0.74 -0.40 10.40
C ALA A 111 -0.76 -0.56 10.71
N PHE A 112 -1.13 -1.69 11.30
CA PHE A 112 -2.52 -1.88 11.73
C PHE A 112 -2.89 -0.90 12.84
N TYR A 113 -2.01 -0.81 13.87
CA TYR A 113 -2.02 0.22 14.90
C TYR A 113 -0.61 0.80 15.09
N THR A 114 -0.56 2.10 15.35
CA THR A 114 0.64 2.81 15.79
C THR A 114 0.30 3.58 17.05
N VAL A 115 0.98 3.27 18.15
CA VAL A 115 0.76 3.90 19.44
C VAL A 115 2.03 4.56 19.92
N THR A 116 1.95 5.86 20.16
CA THR A 116 3.03 6.62 20.80
C THR A 116 2.84 6.55 22.31
N ILE A 117 3.77 5.93 23.01
CA ILE A 117 3.77 5.82 24.46
C ILE A 117 4.28 7.12 25.07
N LYS A 118 3.46 7.68 25.97
CA LYS A 118 3.77 8.89 26.73
C LYS A 118 3.75 8.59 28.21
N SER A 119 4.52 9.38 29.00
CA SER A 119 4.39 9.35 30.44
C SER A 119 3.03 9.89 30.87
N ARG A 120 2.44 9.28 31.90
CA ARG A 120 1.23 9.76 32.56
C ARG A 120 1.54 10.40 33.91
N VAL A 121 2.79 10.30 34.35
CA VAL A 121 3.28 10.82 35.62
C VAL A 121 4.64 11.48 35.41
N ASP A 122 5.00 12.39 36.31
CA ASP A 122 6.26 13.10 36.25
C ASP A 122 7.34 12.28 37.00
N GLY A 123 8.58 12.33 36.54
CA GLY A 123 9.66 11.69 37.26
C GLY A 123 10.87 11.36 36.40
N GLN A 124 11.91 10.85 37.07
CA GLN A 124 13.11 10.41 36.41
C GLN A 124 12.96 8.96 35.92
N ILE A 125 13.41 8.68 34.70
CA ILE A 125 13.50 7.32 34.18
C ILE A 125 14.62 6.58 34.90
N MET A 126 14.29 5.54 35.64
CA MET A 126 15.24 4.69 36.34
C MET A 126 15.78 3.59 35.44
N LYS A 127 14.90 2.98 34.63
CA LYS A 127 15.27 1.84 33.81
C LYS A 127 14.45 1.79 32.53
N VAL A 128 15.09 1.28 31.47
CA VAL A 128 14.46 0.95 30.18
C VAL A 128 14.70 -0.53 29.94
N ASP A 129 13.62 -1.32 29.84
CA ASP A 129 13.65 -2.80 29.83
C ASP A 129 13.41 -3.38 28.43
N PHE A 130 13.88 -2.71 27.38
CA PHE A 130 13.77 -3.17 26.00
C PHE A 130 14.95 -2.70 25.15
N ASN A 131 15.15 -3.33 23.99
CA ASN A 131 16.01 -2.83 22.91
C ASN A 131 15.16 -2.29 21.76
N GLU A 132 15.72 -1.36 21.00
CA GLU A 132 15.09 -0.81 19.80
C GLU A 132 14.89 -1.91 18.76
N GLY A 133 13.69 -1.97 18.15
CA GLY A 133 13.33 -3.00 17.20
C GLY A 133 12.83 -4.32 17.81
N ASP A 134 12.85 -4.47 19.14
CA ASP A 134 12.31 -5.67 19.78
C ASP A 134 10.80 -5.79 19.60
N PHE A 135 10.31 -7.04 19.53
CA PHE A 135 8.88 -7.33 19.60
C PHE A 135 8.46 -7.42 21.07
N VAL A 136 7.42 -6.66 21.43
CA VAL A 136 6.83 -6.66 22.77
C VAL A 136 5.41 -7.13 22.77
N LYS A 137 5.00 -7.75 23.89
CA LYS A 137 3.61 -8.17 24.13
C LYS A 137 2.85 -7.10 24.88
N GLU A 138 1.55 -7.05 24.69
CA GLU A 138 0.66 -6.23 25.49
C GLU A 138 0.84 -6.51 26.97
N GLY A 139 0.92 -5.45 27.80
CA GLY A 139 1.17 -5.52 29.24
C GLY A 139 2.65 -5.64 29.64
N GLN A 140 3.57 -5.84 28.71
CA GLN A 140 5.02 -5.89 29.03
C GLN A 140 5.51 -4.54 29.52
N ILE A 141 6.29 -4.54 30.61
CA ILE A 141 6.91 -3.34 31.16
C ILE A 141 8.02 -2.89 30.20
N LEU A 142 8.02 -1.61 29.86
CA LEU A 142 8.96 -0.99 28.94
C LEU A 142 9.91 -0.03 29.67
N ILE A 143 9.35 0.82 30.51
CA ILE A 143 10.10 1.89 31.20
C ILE A 143 9.63 1.93 32.65
N GLU A 144 10.57 2.10 33.56
CA GLU A 144 10.30 2.33 34.96
C GLU A 144 10.71 3.76 35.34
N ILE A 145 9.71 4.55 35.74
CA ILE A 145 9.88 5.91 36.29
C ILE A 145 10.05 5.78 37.79
N ASP A 146 10.80 6.67 38.44
CA ASP A 146 11.06 6.62 39.87
C ASP A 146 9.76 6.47 40.68
N PRO A 147 9.51 5.32 41.31
CA PRO A 147 8.28 5.06 42.03
C PRO A 147 8.31 5.67 43.45
N ARG A 148 9.46 6.05 43.98
CA ARG A 148 9.63 6.45 45.39
C ARG A 148 8.72 7.61 45.82
N PRO A 149 8.56 8.70 45.03
CA PRO A 149 7.64 9.76 45.39
C PRO A 149 6.21 9.29 45.56
N TYR A 150 5.77 8.41 44.70
CA TYR A 150 4.39 7.84 44.69
C TYR A 150 4.18 6.82 45.80
N GLN A 151 5.22 6.06 46.16
CA GLN A 151 5.21 5.16 47.33
C GLN A 151 5.03 5.96 48.63
N VAL A 152 5.78 7.06 48.79
CA VAL A 152 5.66 7.94 49.96
C VAL A 152 4.26 8.55 50.05
N MET A 153 3.68 9.00 48.91
CA MET A 153 2.31 9.51 48.89
C MET A 153 1.28 8.44 49.30
N LEU A 154 1.47 7.19 48.85
CA LEU A 154 0.62 6.07 49.25
C LEU A 154 0.72 5.78 50.75
N GLU A 155 1.94 5.74 51.29
CA GLU A 155 2.16 5.51 52.73
C GLU A 155 1.55 6.63 53.57
N GLN A 156 1.71 7.90 53.14
CA GLN A 156 1.09 9.04 53.82
C GLN A 156 -0.44 8.96 53.83
N GLY A 157 -1.05 8.61 52.66
CA GLY A 157 -2.50 8.41 52.59
C GLY A 157 -2.98 7.28 53.53
N GLN A 158 -2.23 6.18 53.57
CA GLN A 158 -2.54 5.05 54.48
C GLN A 158 -2.45 5.46 55.98
N ALA A 159 -1.44 6.25 56.30
CA ALA A 159 -1.28 6.76 57.69
C ALA A 159 -2.45 7.68 58.07
N THR A 160 -2.89 8.57 57.17
CA THR A 160 -4.03 9.44 57.37
C THR A 160 -5.30 8.64 57.57
N LEU A 161 -5.58 7.67 56.72
CA LEU A 161 -6.72 6.75 56.84
C LEU A 161 -6.72 6.05 58.21
N ALA A 162 -5.58 5.53 58.65
CA ALA A 162 -5.45 4.82 59.94
C ALA A 162 -5.76 5.76 61.11
N HIS A 163 -5.30 7.03 61.05
CA HIS A 163 -5.62 8.03 62.04
C HIS A 163 -7.15 8.29 62.09
N ASP A 164 -7.75 8.55 60.95
CA ASP A 164 -9.19 8.94 60.91
C ASP A 164 -10.12 7.74 61.19
N GLN A 165 -9.66 6.52 60.88
CA GLN A 165 -10.31 5.28 61.30
C GLN A 165 -10.35 5.17 62.85
N ALA A 166 -9.24 5.50 63.53
CA ALA A 166 -9.21 5.49 65.01
C ALA A 166 -10.15 6.54 65.61
N LEU A 167 -10.26 7.74 64.97
CA LEU A 167 -11.22 8.75 65.37
C LEU A 167 -12.68 8.28 65.18
N LEU A 168 -12.98 7.63 64.04
CA LEU A 168 -14.29 7.07 63.76
C LEU A 168 -14.67 6.01 64.80
N ASP A 169 -13.74 5.10 65.12
CA ASP A 169 -13.98 4.02 66.07
C ASP A 169 -14.22 4.56 67.49
N ASN A 170 -13.46 5.59 67.90
CA ASN A 170 -13.74 6.31 69.17
C ASN A 170 -15.13 6.97 69.16
N ALA A 171 -15.46 7.68 68.07
CA ALA A 171 -16.76 8.33 67.92
C ALA A 171 -17.93 7.34 67.92
N LYS A 172 -17.75 6.13 67.39
CA LYS A 172 -18.75 5.06 67.46
C LYS A 172 -18.93 4.53 68.87
N VAL A 173 -17.84 4.32 69.61
CA VAL A 173 -17.91 3.90 71.01
C VAL A 173 -18.67 4.91 71.84
N ASP A 174 -18.40 6.20 71.64
CA ASP A 174 -19.15 7.28 72.36
C ASP A 174 -20.60 7.33 71.91
N LEU A 175 -20.91 7.13 70.64
CA LEU A 175 -22.30 7.07 70.17
C LEU A 175 -23.09 5.95 70.83
N GLU A 176 -22.52 4.75 70.98
CA GLU A 176 -23.15 3.63 71.70
C GLU A 176 -23.34 3.95 73.18
N ARG A 177 -22.35 4.60 73.81
CA ARG A 177 -22.49 5.07 75.20
C ARG A 177 -23.64 6.07 75.34
N TYR A 178 -23.76 7.04 74.44
CA TYR A 178 -24.85 8.04 74.46
C TYR A 178 -26.22 7.42 74.15
N LYS A 179 -26.28 6.39 73.32
CA LYS A 179 -27.55 5.64 73.11
C LYS A 179 -28.02 4.98 74.41
N MET A 180 -27.11 4.37 75.19
CA MET A 180 -27.45 3.75 76.49
C MET A 180 -27.86 4.79 77.50
N LEU A 181 -27.21 5.98 77.60
CA LEU A 181 -27.53 7.01 78.51
C LEU A 181 -28.90 7.69 78.18
N LEU A 182 -29.22 7.85 76.89
CA LEU A 182 -30.52 8.35 76.47
C LEU A 182 -31.65 7.38 76.83
N ALA A 183 -31.44 6.06 76.79
CA ALA A 183 -32.39 5.03 77.16
C ALA A 183 -32.78 5.12 78.67
N THR A 184 -31.93 5.80 79.50
CA THR A 184 -32.16 6.06 80.94
C THR A 184 -32.52 7.52 81.21
N ASP A 185 -32.88 8.34 80.21
CA ASP A 185 -33.13 9.76 80.25
C ASP A 185 -32.01 10.58 80.94
N ALA A 186 -30.78 10.09 80.91
CA ALA A 186 -29.62 10.74 81.56
C ALA A 186 -28.96 11.83 80.67
N ILE A 187 -29.31 11.95 79.38
CA ILE A 187 -28.80 12.99 78.47
C ILE A 187 -29.87 13.55 77.54
N PRO A 188 -29.74 14.81 77.08
CA PRO A 188 -30.58 15.40 76.05
C PRO A 188 -30.38 14.71 74.70
N LYS A 189 -31.46 14.50 73.92
CA LYS A 189 -31.39 13.94 72.54
C LYS A 189 -30.42 14.65 71.60
N GLN A 190 -30.28 15.97 71.79
CA GLN A 190 -29.37 16.80 71.02
C GLN A 190 -27.94 16.30 71.10
N GLN A 191 -27.46 15.77 72.22
CA GLN A 191 -26.10 15.22 72.36
C GLN A 191 -25.93 13.95 71.55
N LEU A 192 -26.94 13.07 71.50
CA LEU A 192 -26.93 11.87 70.68
C LEU A 192 -26.90 12.25 69.19
N ASP A 193 -27.74 13.19 68.76
CA ASP A 193 -27.83 13.62 67.35
C ASP A 193 -26.51 14.26 66.91
N THR A 194 -25.84 15.04 67.78
CA THR A 194 -24.52 15.62 67.49
C THR A 194 -23.46 14.53 67.33
N GLN A 195 -23.46 13.53 68.20
CA GLN A 195 -22.48 12.40 68.08
C GLN A 195 -22.76 11.54 66.87
N ALA A 196 -24.01 11.32 66.50
CA ALA A 196 -24.38 10.64 65.27
C ALA A 196 -23.88 11.39 64.03
N ALA A 197 -24.02 12.72 64.02
CA ALA A 197 -23.50 13.57 62.97
C ALA A 197 -21.95 13.49 62.86
N LEU A 198 -21.25 13.43 64.01
CA LEU A 198 -19.78 13.29 64.05
C LEU A 198 -19.33 11.94 63.48
N VAL A 199 -20.02 10.83 63.79
CA VAL A 199 -19.79 9.51 63.19
C VAL A 199 -19.98 9.56 61.67
N ALA A 200 -21.04 10.21 61.21
CA ALA A 200 -21.30 10.40 59.76
C ALA A 200 -20.22 11.23 59.12
N GLN A 201 -19.73 12.29 59.77
CA GLN A 201 -18.61 13.12 59.30
C GLN A 201 -17.33 12.28 59.12
N TYR A 202 -16.88 11.56 60.15
CA TYR A 202 -15.67 10.73 60.05
C TYR A 202 -15.83 9.61 59.03
N THR A 203 -17.04 9.05 58.88
CA THR A 203 -17.30 8.06 57.81
C THR A 203 -17.12 8.67 56.40
N ALA A 204 -17.50 9.94 56.22
CA ALA A 204 -17.30 10.64 54.97
C ALA A 204 -15.80 10.97 54.73
N THR A 205 -15.08 11.38 55.81
CA THR A 205 -13.62 11.62 55.72
C THR A 205 -12.86 10.36 55.29
N ILE A 206 -13.18 9.19 55.90
CA ILE A 206 -12.55 7.91 55.49
C ILE A 206 -12.75 7.61 54.02
N LYS A 207 -13.96 7.86 53.47
CA LYS A 207 -14.19 7.67 52.02
C LYS A 207 -13.32 8.58 51.15
N GLN A 208 -13.07 9.81 51.64
CA GLN A 208 -12.14 10.75 50.98
C GLN A 208 -10.70 10.24 51.01
N ASP A 209 -10.25 9.69 52.16
CA ASP A 209 -8.92 9.14 52.32
C ASP A 209 -8.71 7.88 51.45
N GLU A 210 -9.72 7.00 51.39
CA GLU A 210 -9.73 5.86 50.48
C GLU A 210 -9.53 6.31 49.00
N ALA A 211 -10.24 7.35 48.58
CA ALA A 211 -10.10 7.93 47.25
C ALA A 211 -8.71 8.52 47.00
N ASN A 212 -8.10 9.16 48.00
CA ASN A 212 -6.72 9.68 47.95
C ASN A 212 -5.70 8.55 47.83
N ILE A 213 -5.87 7.45 48.56
CA ILE A 213 -5.06 6.25 48.49
C ILE A 213 -5.16 5.60 47.09
N ASP A 214 -6.37 5.50 46.55
CA ASP A 214 -6.57 4.94 45.21
C ASP A 214 -5.92 5.78 44.12
N ASN A 215 -5.95 7.11 44.25
CA ASN A 215 -5.21 8.03 43.37
C ASN A 215 -3.69 7.81 43.47
N ALA A 216 -3.13 7.69 44.66
CA ALA A 216 -1.70 7.41 44.84
C ALA A 216 -1.29 6.03 44.25
N ARG A 217 -2.14 5.02 44.41
CA ARG A 217 -1.95 3.69 43.80
C ARG A 217 -1.96 3.76 42.27
N LEU A 218 -2.88 4.54 41.70
CA LEU A 218 -2.98 4.73 40.26
C LEU A 218 -1.73 5.41 39.70
N GLN A 219 -1.22 6.44 40.37
CA GLN A 219 0.03 7.11 39.99
C GLN A 219 1.24 6.15 40.09
N LEU A 220 1.30 5.33 41.13
CA LEU A 220 2.33 4.29 41.28
C LEU A 220 2.25 3.25 40.16
N THR A 221 1.05 2.89 39.72
CA THR A 221 0.83 2.01 38.55
C THR A 221 1.34 2.66 37.28
N TYR A 222 1.09 3.95 37.10
CA TYR A 222 1.57 4.70 35.92
C TYR A 222 3.07 4.94 35.90
N ALA A 223 3.75 4.83 37.05
CA ALA A 223 5.22 4.86 37.11
C ALA A 223 5.85 3.65 36.39
N LYS A 224 5.10 2.56 36.21
CA LYS A 224 5.49 1.42 35.37
C LYS A 224 4.79 1.53 34.02
N VAL A 225 5.53 2.01 33.04
CA VAL A 225 5.02 2.19 31.67
C VAL A 225 4.99 0.85 30.95
N THR A 226 3.80 0.41 30.56
CA THR A 226 3.60 -0.87 29.87
C THR A 226 3.17 -0.66 28.43
N ALA A 227 3.38 -1.67 27.59
CA ALA A 227 2.92 -1.72 26.22
C ALA A 227 1.39 -1.89 26.17
N PRO A 228 0.62 -0.97 25.55
CA PRO A 228 -0.84 -1.09 25.43
C PRO A 228 -1.28 -2.02 24.30
N ILE A 229 -0.37 -2.37 23.41
CA ILE A 229 -0.58 -3.30 22.28
C ILE A 229 0.66 -4.15 22.10
N SER A 230 0.51 -5.33 21.49
CA SER A 230 1.64 -6.10 21.00
C SER A 230 2.15 -5.54 19.68
N GLY A 231 3.47 -5.44 19.51
CA GLY A 231 4.06 -4.89 18.28
C GLY A 231 5.57 -4.72 18.37
N VAL A 232 6.15 -4.13 17.34
CA VAL A 232 7.58 -3.84 17.25
C VAL A 232 7.85 -2.42 17.77
N LEU A 233 8.85 -2.29 18.60
CA LEU A 233 9.31 -1.01 19.16
C LEU A 233 10.10 -0.22 18.11
N GLY A 234 9.84 1.08 18.03
CA GLY A 234 10.63 2.01 17.24
C GLY A 234 11.93 2.43 17.95
N LEU A 235 12.50 3.53 17.47
CA LEU A 235 13.66 4.15 18.10
C LEU A 235 13.25 4.78 19.44
N ARG A 236 14.12 4.70 20.41
CA ARG A 236 13.96 5.27 21.75
C ARG A 236 14.18 6.79 21.70
N LEU A 237 13.24 7.52 22.28
CA LEU A 237 13.30 8.98 22.33
C LEU A 237 13.78 9.51 23.69
N VAL A 238 13.92 8.61 24.68
CA VAL A 238 14.32 8.95 26.05
C VAL A 238 15.32 7.92 26.59
N ASP A 239 16.19 8.35 27.48
CA ASP A 239 17.24 7.54 28.09
C ASP A 239 17.07 7.41 29.61
N PRO A 240 17.61 6.37 30.25
CA PRO A 240 17.71 6.30 31.69
C PRO A 240 18.42 7.55 32.24
N GLY A 241 17.83 8.13 33.29
CA GLY A 241 18.32 9.39 33.86
C GLY A 241 17.56 10.63 33.36
N ASN A 242 16.88 10.58 32.25
CA ASN A 242 16.05 11.69 31.78
C ASN A 242 14.85 11.91 32.71
N ILE A 243 14.43 13.15 32.86
CA ILE A 243 13.20 13.53 33.55
C ILE A 243 12.11 13.66 32.48
N VAL A 244 10.97 13.02 32.72
CA VAL A 244 9.77 13.08 31.85
C VAL A 244 8.61 13.70 32.62
N HIS A 245 7.73 14.37 31.88
CA HIS A 245 6.53 14.99 32.44
C HIS A 245 5.28 14.45 31.72
N ALA A 246 4.16 14.39 32.44
CA ALA A 246 2.87 14.01 31.86
C ALA A 246 2.40 14.98 30.75
N SER A 247 2.89 16.23 30.81
CA SER A 247 2.60 17.28 29.82
C SER A 247 3.48 17.24 28.57
N ASP A 248 4.48 16.37 28.49
CA ASP A 248 5.41 16.32 27.35
C ASP A 248 4.67 15.99 26.06
N ALA A 249 4.89 16.83 25.04
CA ALA A 249 4.28 16.65 23.72
C ALA A 249 4.86 15.42 23.01
N ASN A 250 6.15 15.16 23.20
CA ASN A 250 6.86 14.05 22.59
C ASN A 250 6.57 12.75 23.34
N GLY A 251 6.51 11.64 22.59
CA GLY A 251 6.44 10.32 23.20
C GLY A 251 7.79 9.85 23.70
N MET A 252 7.80 8.77 24.49
CA MET A 252 9.01 8.07 24.92
C MET A 252 9.45 7.04 23.91
N ILE A 253 8.48 6.35 23.29
CA ILE A 253 8.67 5.33 22.25
C ILE A 253 7.40 5.14 21.44
N VAL A 254 7.55 4.62 20.22
CA VAL A 254 6.42 4.25 19.35
C VAL A 254 6.35 2.74 19.24
N ILE A 255 5.17 2.17 19.44
CA ILE A 255 4.88 0.75 19.15
C ILE A 255 4.10 0.67 17.85
N THR A 256 4.55 -0.18 16.96
CA THR A 256 3.95 -0.38 15.65
C THR A 256 3.52 -1.84 15.49
N GLN A 257 2.23 -2.08 15.30
CA GLN A 257 1.73 -3.42 15.03
C GLN A 257 1.89 -3.76 13.56
N LEU A 258 2.77 -4.73 13.29
CA LEU A 258 3.09 -5.22 11.95
C LEU A 258 2.38 -6.54 11.60
N GLN A 259 1.82 -7.21 12.58
CA GLN A 259 1.12 -8.51 12.46
C GLN A 259 -0.19 -8.44 13.25
N PRO A 260 -1.35 -8.33 12.55
CA PRO A 260 -1.50 -8.08 11.12
C PRO A 260 -1.06 -6.70 10.68
N ILE A 261 -0.89 -6.49 9.37
CA ILE A 261 -0.57 -5.20 8.75
C ILE A 261 -1.70 -4.78 7.79
N ALA A 262 -1.83 -3.49 7.55
CA ALA A 262 -2.85 -2.97 6.65
C ALA A 262 -2.23 -2.35 5.39
N VAL A 263 -2.98 -2.39 4.29
CA VAL A 263 -2.65 -1.63 3.08
C VAL A 263 -3.82 -0.74 2.75
N LEU A 264 -3.53 0.55 2.61
CA LEU A 264 -4.46 1.53 2.07
C LEU A 264 -4.18 1.68 0.58
N PHE A 265 -5.18 1.44 -0.26
CA PHE A 265 -5.06 1.56 -1.72
C PHE A 265 -6.27 2.26 -2.30
N THR A 266 -6.15 2.76 -3.51
CA THR A 266 -7.20 3.53 -4.18
C THR A 266 -7.75 2.78 -5.39
N ILE A 267 -9.06 2.91 -5.61
CA ILE A 267 -9.74 2.47 -6.83
C ILE A 267 -10.53 3.64 -7.43
N PRO A 268 -10.78 3.65 -8.76
CA PRO A 268 -11.67 4.62 -9.40
C PRO A 268 -13.08 4.54 -8.81
N GLU A 269 -13.77 5.69 -8.71
CA GLU A 269 -15.14 5.77 -8.18
C GLU A 269 -16.14 4.93 -8.99
N ASP A 270 -15.95 4.79 -10.30
CA ASP A 270 -16.80 3.99 -11.18
C ASP A 270 -16.87 2.51 -10.74
N SER A 271 -15.82 2.00 -10.09
CA SER A 271 -15.75 0.62 -9.60
C SER A 271 -16.36 0.44 -8.22
N LEU A 272 -16.65 1.55 -7.51
CA LEU A 272 -17.13 1.53 -6.13
C LEU A 272 -18.47 0.81 -5.94
N PRO A 273 -19.47 0.95 -6.83
CA PRO A 273 -20.76 0.29 -6.67
C PRO A 273 -20.64 -1.23 -6.61
N GLN A 274 -19.78 -1.83 -7.47
CA GLN A 274 -19.54 -3.29 -7.50
C GLN A 274 -18.93 -3.79 -6.18
N VAL A 275 -17.89 -3.11 -5.69
CA VAL A 275 -17.22 -3.47 -4.43
C VAL A 275 -18.20 -3.32 -3.26
N THR A 276 -18.95 -2.22 -3.21
CA THR A 276 -19.89 -1.92 -2.12
C THR A 276 -21.03 -2.96 -2.09
N GLN A 277 -21.56 -3.35 -3.25
CA GLN A 277 -22.61 -4.35 -3.35
C GLN A 277 -22.14 -5.70 -2.79
N LYS A 278 -20.93 -6.15 -3.13
CA LYS A 278 -20.36 -7.41 -2.65
C LYS A 278 -20.08 -7.37 -1.14
N LEU A 279 -19.53 -6.27 -0.64
CA LEU A 279 -19.29 -6.10 0.80
C LEU A 279 -20.59 -6.10 1.62
N ARG A 280 -21.65 -5.41 1.12
CA ARG A 280 -22.97 -5.41 1.77
C ARG A 280 -23.62 -6.80 1.76
N ALA A 281 -23.32 -7.63 0.76
CA ALA A 281 -23.74 -9.02 0.70
C ALA A 281 -22.93 -9.93 1.64
N GLY A 282 -21.97 -9.40 2.42
CA GLY A 282 -21.13 -10.17 3.33
C GLY A 282 -19.98 -10.92 2.65
N ALA A 283 -19.67 -10.62 1.39
CA ALA A 283 -18.57 -11.27 0.69
C ALA A 283 -17.21 -10.80 1.23
N HIS A 284 -16.31 -11.76 1.49
CA HIS A 284 -14.91 -11.49 1.75
C HIS A 284 -14.18 -11.36 0.41
N LEU A 285 -13.71 -10.16 0.08
CA LEU A 285 -12.99 -9.91 -1.16
C LEU A 285 -11.49 -10.12 -0.96
N PRO A 286 -10.88 -11.14 -1.59
CA PRO A 286 -9.45 -11.38 -1.49
C PRO A 286 -8.68 -10.24 -2.16
N ALA A 287 -7.58 -9.83 -1.51
CA ALA A 287 -6.68 -8.81 -2.00
C ALA A 287 -5.26 -9.36 -1.99
N ASP A 288 -4.59 -9.35 -3.14
CA ASP A 288 -3.22 -9.77 -3.29
C ASP A 288 -2.30 -8.56 -3.38
N ALA A 289 -1.28 -8.50 -2.53
CA ALA A 289 -0.25 -7.49 -2.56
C ALA A 289 0.93 -7.97 -3.41
N TRP A 290 1.32 -7.18 -4.41
CA TRP A 290 2.42 -7.41 -5.32
C TRP A 290 3.50 -6.36 -5.14
N ASN A 291 4.74 -6.70 -5.49
CA ASN A 291 5.81 -5.71 -5.54
C ASN A 291 5.53 -4.65 -6.62
N ARG A 292 6.32 -3.58 -6.60
CA ARG A 292 6.15 -2.44 -7.50
C ARG A 292 6.16 -2.83 -8.99
N ASP A 293 6.92 -3.85 -9.35
CA ASP A 293 7.08 -4.31 -10.74
C ASP A 293 6.04 -5.36 -11.16
N ASN A 294 5.11 -5.72 -10.27
CA ASN A 294 4.14 -6.81 -10.47
C ASN A 294 4.77 -8.19 -10.75
N SER A 295 6.05 -8.37 -10.45
CA SER A 295 6.76 -9.62 -10.75
C SER A 295 6.60 -10.67 -9.64
N LYS A 296 6.40 -10.24 -8.38
CA LYS A 296 6.31 -11.13 -7.24
C LYS A 296 5.13 -10.75 -6.35
N LYS A 297 4.30 -11.74 -6.03
CA LYS A 297 3.27 -11.63 -4.99
C LYS A 297 3.96 -11.66 -3.63
N LEU A 298 3.70 -10.65 -2.81
CA LEU A 298 4.28 -10.49 -1.47
C LEU A 298 3.40 -11.14 -0.41
N ALA A 299 2.09 -10.87 -0.45
CA ALA A 299 1.15 -11.39 0.53
C ALA A 299 -0.26 -11.50 -0.04
N SER A 300 -1.09 -12.33 0.59
CA SER A 300 -2.54 -12.37 0.37
C SER A 300 -3.25 -11.91 1.63
N GLY A 301 -4.29 -11.14 1.45
CA GLY A 301 -5.11 -10.60 2.52
C GLY A 301 -6.57 -10.45 2.09
N THR A 302 -7.32 -9.69 2.85
CA THR A 302 -8.76 -9.49 2.66
C THR A 302 -9.12 -8.02 2.79
N LEU A 303 -10.01 -7.54 1.93
CA LEU A 303 -10.59 -6.22 2.05
C LEU A 303 -11.48 -6.16 3.30
N ILE A 304 -11.22 -5.19 4.18
CA ILE A 304 -12.02 -5.01 5.41
C ILE A 304 -13.04 -3.91 5.24
N THR A 305 -12.61 -2.77 4.70
CA THR A 305 -13.48 -1.60 4.62
C THR A 305 -13.09 -0.68 3.47
N LEU A 306 -14.04 0.15 3.10
CA LEU A 306 -13.84 1.26 2.20
C LEU A 306 -14.03 2.57 2.98
N ASP A 307 -13.38 3.63 2.53
CA ASP A 307 -13.56 4.98 3.06
C ASP A 307 -14.96 5.47 2.72
N ASN A 308 -15.55 6.29 3.59
CA ASN A 308 -16.86 6.90 3.39
C ASN A 308 -16.81 8.17 2.52
N GLN A 309 -15.61 8.57 2.09
CA GLN A 309 -15.38 9.75 1.26
C GLN A 309 -14.66 9.38 -0.04
N ILE A 310 -15.03 10.09 -1.11
CA ILE A 310 -14.35 10.05 -2.39
C ILE A 310 -13.41 11.24 -2.44
N ASP A 311 -12.18 11.03 -2.87
CA ASP A 311 -11.24 12.11 -3.14
C ASP A 311 -11.59 12.74 -4.48
N ASN A 312 -12.26 13.90 -4.42
CA ASN A 312 -12.72 14.63 -5.62
C ASN A 312 -11.58 15.15 -6.51
N THR A 313 -10.35 15.21 -5.98
CA THR A 313 -9.18 15.67 -6.73
C THR A 313 -8.70 14.61 -7.72
N THR A 314 -8.83 13.34 -7.30
CA THR A 314 -8.35 12.18 -8.06
C THR A 314 -9.47 11.31 -8.61
N GLY A 315 -10.74 11.53 -8.20
CA GLY A 315 -11.88 10.68 -8.55
C GLY A 315 -11.73 9.25 -8.04
N THR A 316 -11.09 9.06 -6.87
CA THR A 316 -10.83 7.74 -6.31
C THR A 316 -11.37 7.59 -4.90
N SER A 317 -11.68 6.35 -4.51
CA SER A 317 -12.03 5.98 -3.14
C SER A 317 -10.91 5.15 -2.52
N LYS A 318 -10.67 5.35 -1.21
CA LYS A 318 -9.65 4.62 -0.45
C LYS A 318 -10.26 3.36 0.15
N LEU A 319 -9.52 2.27 0.02
CA LEU A 319 -9.87 0.96 0.58
C LEU A 319 -8.78 0.50 1.53
N LYS A 320 -9.19 -0.26 2.55
CA LYS A 320 -8.26 -0.86 3.52
C LYS A 320 -8.37 -2.39 3.46
N ALA A 321 -7.28 -3.03 3.05
CA ALA A 321 -7.12 -4.47 3.16
C ALA A 321 -6.16 -4.83 4.29
N VAL A 322 -6.32 -6.01 4.88
CA VAL A 322 -5.49 -6.52 5.96
C VAL A 322 -4.82 -7.82 5.55
N PHE A 323 -3.57 -7.96 5.95
CA PHE A 323 -2.67 -9.06 5.64
C PHE A 323 -2.06 -9.56 6.94
N ASP A 324 -1.92 -10.86 7.11
CA ASP A 324 -1.36 -11.45 8.34
C ASP A 324 0.11 -11.10 8.55
N ASN A 325 0.88 -10.99 7.47
CA ASN A 325 2.28 -10.56 7.44
C ASN A 325 3.22 -11.36 8.38
N ASN A 326 2.99 -12.68 8.51
CA ASN A 326 3.76 -13.54 9.41
C ASN A 326 5.26 -13.63 9.04
N ASP A 327 5.57 -13.45 7.76
CA ASP A 327 6.92 -13.45 7.20
C ASP A 327 7.58 -12.07 7.16
N ASN A 328 6.88 -11.02 7.65
CA ASN A 328 7.30 -9.62 7.59
C ASN A 328 7.68 -9.14 6.17
N ALA A 329 7.02 -9.68 5.14
CA ALA A 329 7.27 -9.29 3.74
C ALA A 329 6.77 -7.87 3.43
N LEU A 330 5.81 -7.36 4.20
CA LEU A 330 5.26 -6.01 4.08
C LEU A 330 5.79 -5.12 5.19
N PHE A 331 6.33 -3.95 4.81
CA PHE A 331 6.83 -2.94 5.73
C PHE A 331 6.00 -1.66 5.66
N PRO A 332 5.76 -0.96 6.77
CA PRO A 332 5.10 0.34 6.77
C PRO A 332 5.77 1.33 5.81
N GLN A 333 4.95 2.15 5.14
CA GLN A 333 5.35 3.13 4.12
C GLN A 333 5.85 2.51 2.80
N GLN A 334 5.81 1.18 2.63
CA GLN A 334 6.13 0.52 1.38
C GLN A 334 4.99 0.71 0.37
N PHE A 335 5.34 1.00 -0.89
CA PHE A 335 4.38 0.99 -2.00
C PHE A 335 4.23 -0.42 -2.55
N VAL A 336 2.99 -0.84 -2.74
CA VAL A 336 2.62 -2.14 -3.29
C VAL A 336 1.49 -1.99 -4.30
N ASN A 337 1.44 -2.88 -5.28
CA ASN A 337 0.31 -2.99 -6.17
C ASN A 337 -0.69 -3.98 -5.57
N ILE A 338 -1.95 -3.58 -5.45
CA ILE A 338 -3.01 -4.44 -4.95
C ILE A 338 -3.86 -4.91 -6.11
N ARG A 339 -4.08 -6.23 -6.17
CA ARG A 339 -5.06 -6.88 -7.04
C ARG A 339 -6.22 -7.36 -6.18
N LEU A 340 -7.33 -6.63 -6.23
CA LEU A 340 -8.56 -6.96 -5.51
C LEU A 340 -9.44 -7.84 -6.39
N LEU A 341 -9.70 -9.07 -5.98
CA LEU A 341 -10.65 -9.95 -6.66
C LEU A 341 -12.08 -9.55 -6.28
N VAL A 342 -12.79 -8.95 -7.23
CA VAL A 342 -14.16 -8.47 -6.99
C VAL A 342 -15.19 -9.52 -7.39
N ASP A 343 -14.95 -10.22 -8.51
CA ASP A 343 -15.86 -11.25 -9.02
C ASP A 343 -15.11 -12.37 -9.73
N THR A 344 -15.79 -13.48 -9.94
CA THR A 344 -15.33 -14.55 -10.81
C THR A 344 -16.48 -14.92 -11.76
N LEU A 345 -16.36 -14.47 -13.00
CA LEU A 345 -17.33 -14.80 -14.04
C LEU A 345 -17.18 -16.26 -14.42
N THR A 346 -18.17 -17.07 -14.12
CA THR A 346 -18.14 -18.50 -14.40
C THR A 346 -18.74 -18.79 -15.79
N ASN A 347 -18.26 -19.87 -16.42
CA ASN A 347 -18.79 -20.37 -17.70
C ASN A 347 -18.72 -19.37 -18.87
N GLN A 348 -17.68 -18.49 -18.88
CA GLN A 348 -17.45 -17.53 -19.96
C GLN A 348 -16.72 -18.19 -21.14
N LEU A 349 -17.03 -17.71 -22.34
CA LEU A 349 -16.40 -18.13 -23.57
C LEU A 349 -15.04 -17.45 -23.71
N VAL A 350 -13.95 -18.20 -23.63
CA VAL A 350 -12.59 -17.64 -23.57
C VAL A 350 -11.76 -18.02 -24.79
N VAL A 351 -10.97 -17.03 -25.23
CA VAL A 351 -9.95 -17.20 -26.25
C VAL A 351 -8.62 -16.65 -25.75
N PRO A 352 -7.47 -17.20 -26.19
CA PRO A 352 -6.17 -16.60 -25.89
C PRO A 352 -6.08 -15.17 -26.44
N ASN A 353 -5.41 -14.27 -25.70
CA ASN A 353 -5.28 -12.87 -26.11
C ASN A 353 -4.64 -12.71 -27.50
N VAL A 354 -3.72 -13.61 -27.85
CA VAL A 354 -3.04 -13.61 -29.16
C VAL A 354 -3.96 -13.87 -30.35
N ALA A 355 -5.15 -14.49 -30.12
CA ALA A 355 -6.13 -14.73 -31.17
C ALA A 355 -6.97 -13.49 -31.48
N VAL A 356 -7.03 -12.52 -30.56
CA VAL A 356 -7.85 -11.31 -30.68
C VAL A 356 -7.07 -10.27 -31.48
N GLN A 357 -7.61 -9.84 -32.61
CA GLN A 357 -7.00 -8.87 -33.51
C GLN A 357 -7.85 -7.58 -33.56
N ASN A 358 -7.19 -6.45 -33.76
CA ASN A 358 -7.84 -5.15 -33.93
C ASN A 358 -7.64 -4.66 -35.36
N GLY A 359 -8.71 -4.29 -36.04
CA GLY A 359 -8.68 -3.78 -37.40
C GLY A 359 -9.65 -2.63 -37.62
N GLN A 360 -9.75 -2.18 -38.88
CA GLN A 360 -10.65 -1.07 -39.26
C GLN A 360 -12.13 -1.37 -38.98
N GLN A 361 -12.50 -2.65 -38.95
CA GLN A 361 -13.86 -3.12 -38.68
C GLN A 361 -14.16 -3.35 -37.21
N GLY A 362 -13.20 -3.04 -36.30
CA GLY A 362 -13.25 -3.30 -34.87
C GLY A 362 -12.43 -4.50 -34.46
N THR A 363 -12.76 -5.08 -33.30
CA THR A 363 -12.09 -6.27 -32.77
C THR A 363 -12.66 -7.52 -33.41
N PHE A 364 -11.78 -8.40 -33.88
CA PHE A 364 -12.16 -9.63 -34.57
C PHE A 364 -11.21 -10.78 -34.23
N VAL A 365 -11.65 -11.98 -34.59
CA VAL A 365 -10.85 -13.21 -34.56
C VAL A 365 -10.96 -13.95 -35.88
N TYR A 366 -9.91 -14.71 -36.22
CA TYR A 366 -9.96 -15.64 -37.35
C TYR A 366 -10.46 -17.01 -36.88
N VAL A 367 -11.53 -17.51 -37.47
CA VAL A 367 -12.11 -18.83 -37.20
C VAL A 367 -11.85 -19.72 -38.40
N VAL A 368 -11.44 -20.97 -38.16
CA VAL A 368 -11.20 -21.98 -39.18
C VAL A 368 -12.42 -22.92 -39.25
N ASP A 369 -13.03 -23.03 -40.40
CA ASP A 369 -14.13 -23.97 -40.65
C ASP A 369 -13.63 -25.43 -40.91
N ASP A 370 -14.53 -26.35 -41.13
CA ASP A 370 -14.19 -27.74 -41.38
C ASP A 370 -13.57 -27.96 -42.77
N ASP A 371 -13.74 -27.04 -43.72
CA ASP A 371 -13.11 -27.00 -45.03
C ASP A 371 -11.72 -26.42 -45.02
N SER A 372 -11.16 -26.11 -43.83
CA SER A 372 -9.87 -25.48 -43.65
C SER A 372 -9.75 -24.08 -44.28
N LYS A 373 -10.88 -23.34 -44.32
CA LYS A 373 -10.92 -21.93 -44.70
C LYS A 373 -11.02 -21.04 -43.49
N VAL A 374 -10.47 -19.86 -43.59
CA VAL A 374 -10.48 -18.86 -42.54
C VAL A 374 -11.58 -17.84 -42.76
N HIS A 375 -12.36 -17.58 -41.73
CA HIS A 375 -13.39 -16.56 -41.71
C HIS A 375 -13.12 -15.53 -40.63
N LEU A 376 -13.25 -14.26 -40.95
CA LEU A 376 -13.16 -13.17 -40.02
C LEU A 376 -14.50 -13.05 -39.28
N LYS A 377 -14.52 -13.25 -37.96
CA LYS A 377 -15.68 -13.02 -37.12
C LYS A 377 -15.44 -11.81 -36.22
N THR A 378 -16.24 -10.77 -36.34
CA THR A 378 -16.23 -9.63 -35.41
C THR A 378 -16.73 -10.10 -34.07
N VAL A 379 -15.99 -9.77 -33.01
CA VAL A 379 -16.28 -10.19 -31.64
C VAL A 379 -16.40 -9.00 -30.72
N LYS A 380 -17.22 -9.14 -29.68
CA LYS A 380 -17.28 -8.19 -28.57
C LYS A 380 -16.50 -8.79 -27.41
N VAL A 381 -15.35 -8.21 -27.10
CA VAL A 381 -14.50 -8.61 -25.98
C VAL A 381 -15.04 -8.01 -24.68
N GLY A 382 -15.10 -8.82 -23.64
CA GLY A 382 -15.44 -8.43 -22.28
C GLY A 382 -14.19 -8.22 -21.43
N THR A 383 -14.07 -8.99 -20.35
CA THR A 383 -12.91 -8.93 -19.44
C THR A 383 -11.70 -9.65 -20.03
N THR A 384 -10.55 -8.98 -20.02
CA THR A 384 -9.27 -9.54 -20.47
C THR A 384 -8.37 -9.81 -19.27
N THR A 385 -7.81 -11.01 -19.21
CA THR A 385 -6.78 -11.40 -18.24
C THR A 385 -5.38 -11.34 -18.89
N GLU A 386 -4.34 -11.74 -18.18
CA GLU A 386 -2.97 -11.79 -18.72
C GLU A 386 -2.82 -12.73 -19.94
N THR A 387 -3.62 -13.80 -20.00
CA THR A 387 -3.47 -14.87 -21.01
C THR A 387 -4.66 -15.04 -21.91
N SER A 388 -5.86 -14.64 -21.49
CA SER A 388 -7.12 -14.92 -22.17
C SER A 388 -8.11 -13.76 -22.07
N SER A 389 -8.97 -13.66 -23.09
CA SER A 389 -10.07 -12.69 -23.17
C SER A 389 -11.41 -13.40 -23.19
N ASP A 390 -12.35 -12.83 -22.45
CA ASP A 390 -13.77 -13.19 -22.49
C ASP A 390 -14.42 -12.66 -23.75
N ILE A 391 -15.22 -13.48 -24.41
CA ILE A 391 -15.99 -13.09 -25.59
C ILE A 391 -17.47 -13.08 -25.27
N LEU A 392 -18.02 -11.87 -25.21
CA LEU A 392 -19.44 -11.65 -24.91
C LEU A 392 -20.38 -12.03 -26.07
N SER A 393 -19.91 -11.89 -27.33
CA SER A 393 -20.66 -12.24 -28.52
C SER A 393 -19.75 -12.39 -29.74
N GLY A 394 -20.20 -13.17 -30.73
CA GLY A 394 -19.54 -13.35 -32.03
C GLY A 394 -18.86 -14.71 -32.20
N LEU A 395 -18.77 -15.54 -31.15
CA LEU A 395 -18.22 -16.90 -31.23
C LEU A 395 -19.16 -17.94 -30.64
N SER A 396 -18.99 -19.18 -31.03
CA SER A 396 -19.64 -20.39 -30.51
C SER A 396 -18.65 -21.32 -29.83
N ASP A 397 -19.13 -22.26 -28.99
CA ASP A 397 -18.30 -23.23 -28.26
C ASP A 397 -17.51 -24.17 -29.16
N GLU A 398 -17.94 -24.33 -30.41
CA GLU A 398 -17.35 -25.26 -31.40
C GLU A 398 -16.32 -24.57 -32.30
N ASP A 399 -16.25 -23.24 -32.29
CA ASP A 399 -15.34 -22.46 -33.12
C ASP A 399 -13.89 -22.77 -32.81
N ARG A 400 -13.05 -22.82 -33.87
CA ARG A 400 -11.61 -22.98 -33.78
C ARG A 400 -10.94 -21.66 -34.16
N VAL A 401 -10.33 -20.96 -33.19
CA VAL A 401 -9.70 -19.67 -33.42
C VAL A 401 -8.21 -19.83 -33.72
N VAL A 402 -7.70 -19.01 -34.62
CA VAL A 402 -6.27 -18.98 -34.96
C VAL A 402 -5.50 -18.23 -33.87
N VAL A 403 -4.48 -18.87 -33.32
CA VAL A 403 -3.60 -18.31 -32.27
C VAL A 403 -2.22 -17.97 -32.77
N ASP A 404 -1.82 -18.50 -33.93
CA ASP A 404 -0.52 -18.20 -34.55
C ASP A 404 -0.64 -18.26 -36.08
N GLY A 405 0.12 -17.42 -36.79
CA GLY A 405 0.09 -17.30 -38.25
C GLY A 405 -0.94 -16.30 -38.78
N THR A 406 -1.45 -15.40 -37.95
CA THR A 406 -2.50 -14.40 -38.29
C THR A 406 -2.05 -13.36 -39.32
N ASP A 407 -0.76 -13.02 -39.37
CA ASP A 407 -0.20 -11.92 -40.19
C ASP A 407 -0.39 -12.09 -41.71
N ARG A 408 -0.60 -13.32 -42.17
CA ARG A 408 -0.72 -13.66 -43.60
C ARG A 408 -2.14 -14.07 -43.99
N LEU A 409 -3.10 -13.96 -43.09
CA LEU A 409 -4.47 -14.39 -43.33
C LEU A 409 -5.30 -13.27 -43.94
N ILE A 410 -6.08 -13.68 -44.93
CA ILE A 410 -7.16 -12.87 -45.51
C ILE A 410 -8.45 -13.71 -45.48
N GLU A 411 -9.58 -13.05 -45.53
CA GLU A 411 -10.90 -13.69 -45.57
C GLU A 411 -10.92 -14.76 -46.68
N GLY A 412 -11.39 -15.97 -46.35
CA GLY A 412 -11.51 -17.10 -47.27
C GLY A 412 -10.17 -17.81 -47.57
N ALA A 413 -9.05 -17.45 -46.95
CA ALA A 413 -7.77 -18.12 -47.18
C ALA A 413 -7.80 -19.59 -46.74
N THR A 414 -7.25 -20.48 -47.58
CA THR A 414 -7.06 -21.89 -47.19
C THR A 414 -5.87 -22.05 -46.28
N VAL A 415 -6.05 -22.69 -45.14
CA VAL A 415 -5.02 -22.87 -44.12
C VAL A 415 -4.66 -24.34 -43.92
N ARG A 416 -3.46 -24.57 -43.43
CA ARG A 416 -2.99 -25.87 -42.95
C ARG A 416 -2.83 -25.81 -41.44
N VAL A 417 -3.72 -26.48 -40.71
CA VAL A 417 -3.65 -26.54 -39.25
C VAL A 417 -2.41 -27.34 -38.82
N ARG A 418 -1.59 -26.72 -37.97
CA ARG A 418 -0.42 -27.33 -37.31
C ARG A 418 -0.70 -27.48 -35.82
N LYS A 419 0.01 -28.44 -35.20
CA LYS A 419 0.01 -28.55 -33.73
C LYS A 419 0.97 -27.51 -33.14
N ALA A 420 0.63 -26.98 -32.00
CA ALA A 420 1.49 -26.06 -31.27
C ALA A 420 2.87 -26.72 -30.99
N GLY A 421 3.98 -26.04 -31.39
CA GLY A 421 5.35 -26.54 -31.23
C GLY A 421 5.96 -27.25 -32.43
N GLU A 422 5.23 -27.39 -33.55
CA GLU A 422 5.79 -27.95 -34.77
C GLU A 422 6.62 -26.87 -35.49
N LEU A 423 7.94 -27.06 -35.54
CA LEU A 423 8.89 -26.15 -36.24
C LEU A 423 8.60 -26.08 -37.73
N GLU A 424 8.67 -24.87 -38.30
CA GLU A 424 8.53 -24.61 -39.72
C GLU A 424 9.76 -25.18 -40.47
N ASN A 425 9.62 -26.36 -41.04
CA ASN A 425 10.55 -26.77 -42.10
C ASN A 425 10.16 -26.04 -43.37
N PRO A 426 11.02 -25.17 -43.96
CA PRO A 426 10.72 -24.49 -45.20
C PRO A 426 10.48 -25.55 -46.31
N PRO A 427 9.48 -25.35 -47.20
CA PRO A 427 9.22 -26.27 -48.27
C PRO A 427 10.45 -26.37 -49.20
N GLY A 428 11.12 -27.53 -49.20
CA GLY A 428 12.28 -27.81 -50.03
C GLY A 428 13.56 -28.23 -49.29
N PHE A 429 13.55 -28.28 -47.95
CA PHE A 429 14.69 -28.81 -47.22
C PHE A 429 14.49 -30.32 -46.96
N ASP A 430 14.99 -31.15 -47.88
CA ASP A 430 15.10 -32.59 -47.68
C ASP A 430 16.46 -32.87 -47.01
N PRO A 431 16.50 -33.25 -45.71
CA PRO A 431 17.74 -33.52 -45.02
C PRO A 431 18.42 -34.81 -45.50
N THR A 432 17.80 -35.59 -46.42
CA THR A 432 18.35 -36.83 -46.96
C THR A 432 19.01 -36.67 -48.33
N ALA A 433 18.97 -35.47 -48.96
CA ALA A 433 19.55 -35.25 -50.30
C ALA A 433 21.05 -34.86 -50.29
N GLY A 434 21.71 -34.92 -49.13
CA GLY A 434 23.13 -34.57 -48.99
C GLY A 434 24.09 -35.76 -48.89
N GLY A 435 24.05 -36.70 -49.83
CA GLY A 435 24.97 -37.80 -49.73
C GLY A 435 25.21 -38.52 -51.03
N ARG A 436 25.91 -37.93 -52.03
CA ARG A 436 26.75 -38.67 -53.04
C ARG A 436 27.41 -37.70 -54.04
N GLY A 437 28.71 -37.75 -54.03
CA GLY A 437 29.59 -37.29 -55.15
C GLY A 437 30.56 -36.22 -54.67
N GLY A 438 31.80 -36.40 -54.61
CA GLY A 438 32.71 -37.30 -55.17
C GLY A 438 34.10 -36.67 -55.14
N ARG A 439 35.04 -37.41 -54.68
CA ARG A 439 36.46 -37.45 -55.14
C ARG A 439 37.30 -36.18 -55.22
N GLY A 440 38.38 -36.23 -54.45
CA GLY A 440 39.71 -36.01 -55.06
C GLY A 440 40.48 -34.85 -54.44
N GLY A 441 41.56 -35.23 -53.73
CA GLY A 441 42.79 -34.50 -53.94
C GLY A 441 43.49 -33.92 -52.71
N LYS A 442 44.47 -34.70 -52.29
CA LYS A 442 45.86 -34.38 -51.86
C LYS A 442 46.10 -33.89 -50.42
N LYS A 443 46.77 -34.82 -49.72
CA LYS A 443 47.86 -34.69 -48.77
C LYS A 443 48.51 -33.30 -48.62
N GLY A 444 48.68 -32.88 -47.40
CA GLY A 444 49.61 -31.89 -46.90
C GLY A 444 49.91 -32.17 -45.46
N GLU A 445 51.03 -32.81 -45.20
CA GLU A 445 51.61 -32.97 -43.86
C GLU A 445 52.05 -31.64 -43.29
N GLY A 446 51.83 -31.42 -42.01
CA GLY A 446 52.40 -30.31 -41.27
C GLY A 446 52.34 -30.57 -39.79
N LYS A 447 53.47 -30.98 -39.29
CA LYS A 447 53.83 -31.26 -37.89
C LYS A 447 53.49 -30.13 -36.87
N GLY A 448 53.06 -30.56 -35.73
CA GLY A 448 53.64 -30.25 -34.42
C GLY A 448 53.35 -28.94 -33.76
N GLN A 449 52.72 -28.96 -32.62
CA GLN A 449 53.42 -28.69 -31.36
C GLN A 449 52.47 -28.77 -30.17
N LYS A 450 52.82 -29.63 -29.24
CA LYS A 450 52.29 -29.71 -27.87
C LYS A 450 52.69 -28.44 -27.10
N GLY A 451 51.78 -27.93 -26.30
CA GLY A 451 52.06 -26.97 -25.25
C GLY A 451 51.22 -27.29 -24.04
N ASP A 452 51.79 -28.07 -23.13
CA ASP A 452 51.36 -28.22 -21.75
C ASP A 452 51.40 -26.87 -21.06
N PHE A 453 50.38 -26.51 -20.31
CA PHE A 453 50.56 -25.63 -19.19
C PHE A 453 49.78 -26.11 -17.97
N LYS A 454 50.55 -26.26 -16.93
CA LYS A 454 50.40 -26.77 -15.60
C LYS A 454 49.36 -26.06 -14.72
N LYS A 455 48.72 -26.90 -13.92
CA LYS A 455 48.18 -26.61 -12.55
C LYS A 455 49.04 -25.63 -11.75
N GLY A 456 48.37 -24.70 -11.10
CA GLY A 456 48.89 -23.93 -9.98
C GLY A 456 47.86 -23.91 -8.84
N GLN A 457 48.17 -24.66 -7.79
CA GLN A 457 47.55 -24.66 -6.49
C GLN A 457 48.27 -23.64 -5.59
N GLY A 458 47.57 -23.03 -4.65
CA GLY A 458 48.08 -22.31 -3.50
C GLY A 458 47.11 -21.21 -3.12
N GLY A 459 46.47 -21.08 -1.98
CA GLY A 459 46.89 -21.45 -0.63
C GLY A 459 47.09 -20.20 0.19
N GLY A 460 46.40 -20.08 1.33
CA GLY A 460 46.68 -19.14 2.39
C GLY A 460 45.69 -17.97 2.52
N ALA A 461 44.79 -17.87 3.47
CA ALA A 461 44.90 -17.80 4.94
C ALA A 461 45.12 -16.36 5.46
N THR A 462 44.26 -15.96 6.38
CA THR A 462 44.40 -15.00 7.50
C THR A 462 44.39 -13.49 7.22
N GLN A 463 43.41 -12.78 7.57
CA GLN A 463 43.16 -12.05 8.85
C GLN A 463 41.71 -11.53 8.87
#